data_44d49a01f21471595a48f3a3f85b1b8c
#
_entry.id   44d49a01f21471595a48f3a3f85b1b8c
#
_cell.length_a   1.000
_cell.length_b   1.000
_cell.length_c   1.000
_cell.angle_alpha   90.00
_cell.angle_beta   90.00
_cell.angle_gamma   90.00
#
_symmetry.space_group_name_H-M   'P 1'
#
loop_
_entity.id
_entity.type
_entity.pdbx_description
1 polymer ?
#
loop_
_entity_poly.entity_id
_entity_poly.type
_entity_poly.pdbx_seq_one_letter_code
_entity_poly.pdbx_strand_id
1 'polypeptide(L)'
;MKNSFKILGLLMMLMAVSCSQDTFTSKIESGNYKEAEKLVRRMKGDEKYECAEMLIREYLDIEEFDKAVYVYEKITPEHCSNSNMRWPSLYCHGASGQYEIVVTALFRKVFTEIGDYDKVWQYSVWAANDDSGYNAPAYYKFMSEVILHILSTGDKAEAFRFLNHYVFWFDVRVDNNTYYYGEYPEFHCEVVRSKLQALIDRY
;
A
#
# COMPACT_ATOMS: atom_id res chain seq x y z
N MET A 1 -39.22 17.02 26.68
CA MET A 1 -39.34 15.72 25.96
C MET A 1 -38.49 15.62 24.68
N LYS A 2 -38.18 16.69 23.94
CA LYS A 2 -37.36 16.61 22.70
C LYS A 2 -35.89 16.21 22.91
N ASN A 3 -35.29 16.44 24.07
CA ASN A 3 -33.86 16.10 24.33
C ASN A 3 -33.64 14.63 24.69
N SER A 4 -34.62 13.97 25.30
CA SER A 4 -34.50 12.55 25.67
C SER A 4 -34.44 11.62 24.45
N PHE A 5 -35.13 11.99 23.35
CA PHE A 5 -35.10 11.22 22.10
C PHE A 5 -33.73 11.31 21.38
N LYS A 6 -33.05 12.45 21.46
CA LYS A 6 -31.70 12.65 20.87
C LYS A 6 -30.64 11.84 21.62
N ILE A 7 -30.73 11.79 22.96
CA ILE A 7 -29.79 11.03 23.80
C ILE A 7 -30.00 9.51 23.58
N LEU A 8 -31.23 9.06 23.48
CA LEU A 8 -31.55 7.65 23.22
C LEU A 8 -31.09 7.19 21.83
N GLY A 9 -31.25 8.07 20.82
CA GLY A 9 -30.75 7.82 19.46
C GLY A 9 -29.23 7.74 19.39
N LEU A 10 -28.51 8.62 20.13
CA LEU A 10 -27.06 8.61 20.22
C LEU A 10 -26.52 7.36 20.95
N LEU A 11 -27.21 6.95 22.03
CA LEU A 11 -26.86 5.73 22.77
C LEU A 11 -27.10 4.46 21.93
N MET A 12 -28.19 4.41 21.16
CA MET A 12 -28.44 3.29 20.24
C MET A 12 -27.43 3.22 19.09
N MET A 13 -26.96 4.37 18.58
CA MET A 13 -25.88 4.38 17.56
C MET A 13 -24.55 3.91 18.14
N LEU A 14 -24.20 4.31 19.37
CA LEU A 14 -22.97 3.85 20.03
C LEU A 14 -23.00 2.35 20.33
N MET A 15 -24.14 1.81 20.75
CA MET A 15 -24.27 0.36 20.96
C MET A 15 -24.28 -0.45 19.65
N ALA A 16 -24.76 0.11 18.55
CA ALA A 16 -24.75 -0.56 17.26
C ALA A 16 -23.33 -0.66 16.66
N VAL A 17 -22.49 0.35 16.87
CA VAL A 17 -21.08 0.35 16.42
C VAL A 17 -20.26 -0.67 17.20
N SER A 18 -20.37 -0.70 18.53
CA SER A 18 -19.71 -1.70 19.39
C SER A 18 -20.14 -3.13 19.03
N CYS A 19 -21.40 -3.36 18.69
CA CYS A 19 -21.92 -4.67 18.34
C CYS A 19 -21.42 -5.19 16.99
N SER A 20 -21.05 -4.30 16.04
CA SER A 20 -20.53 -4.72 14.71
C SER A 20 -19.07 -5.17 14.81
N GLN A 21 -18.25 -4.46 15.57
CA GLN A 21 -16.84 -4.80 15.78
C GLN A 21 -16.67 -6.09 16.61
N ASP A 22 -17.46 -6.26 17.68
CA ASP A 22 -17.47 -7.50 18.48
C ASP A 22 -17.88 -8.71 17.62
N THR A 23 -18.86 -8.53 16.74
CA THR A 23 -19.30 -9.57 15.80
C THR A 23 -18.22 -9.90 14.78
N PHE A 24 -17.53 -8.89 14.24
CA PHE A 24 -16.42 -9.06 13.30
C PHE A 24 -15.28 -9.84 13.96
N THR A 25 -14.83 -9.42 15.14
CA THR A 25 -13.76 -10.09 15.90
C THR A 25 -14.08 -11.56 16.15
N SER A 26 -15.30 -11.87 16.56
CA SER A 26 -15.77 -13.25 16.75
C SER A 26 -15.71 -14.08 15.45
N LYS A 27 -15.94 -13.45 14.26
CA LYS A 27 -15.79 -14.15 12.97
C LYS A 27 -14.34 -14.44 12.63
N ILE A 28 -13.44 -13.49 12.91
CA ILE A 28 -12.01 -13.68 12.75
C ILE A 28 -11.51 -14.82 13.65
N GLU A 29 -11.80 -14.76 14.95
CA GLU A 29 -11.39 -15.78 15.94
C GLU A 29 -11.90 -17.19 15.62
N SER A 30 -13.07 -17.28 14.98
CA SER A 30 -13.66 -18.56 14.53
C SER A 30 -13.17 -19.02 13.14
N GLY A 31 -12.28 -18.27 12.48
CA GLY A 31 -11.82 -18.55 11.12
C GLY A 31 -12.88 -18.36 10.03
N ASN A 32 -14.00 -17.70 10.36
CA ASN A 32 -15.08 -17.46 9.40
C ASN A 32 -14.86 -16.19 8.58
N TYR A 33 -13.74 -16.15 7.84
CA TYR A 33 -13.27 -14.98 7.08
C TYR A 33 -14.27 -14.49 6.03
N LYS A 34 -15.06 -15.39 5.40
CA LYS A 34 -16.09 -14.98 4.42
C LYS A 34 -17.19 -14.12 5.04
N GLU A 35 -17.58 -14.43 6.27
CA GLU A 35 -18.58 -13.61 6.97
C GLU A 35 -17.94 -12.30 7.47
N ALA A 36 -16.66 -12.33 7.89
CA ALA A 36 -15.89 -11.12 8.20
C ALA A 36 -15.82 -10.17 6.98
N GLU A 37 -15.50 -10.67 5.78
CA GLU A 37 -15.53 -9.88 4.55
C GLU A 37 -16.88 -9.21 4.29
N LYS A 38 -17.99 -9.95 4.49
CA LYS A 38 -19.35 -9.40 4.30
C LYS A 38 -19.64 -8.28 5.30
N LEU A 39 -19.13 -8.40 6.52
CA LEU A 39 -19.26 -7.36 7.53
C LEU A 39 -18.49 -6.11 7.13
N VAL A 40 -17.20 -6.24 6.77
CA VAL A 40 -16.36 -5.10 6.32
C VAL A 40 -17.01 -4.36 5.14
N ARG A 41 -17.59 -5.08 4.16
CA ARG A 41 -18.29 -4.45 3.04
C ARG A 41 -19.49 -3.57 3.45
N ARG A 42 -20.11 -3.85 4.60
CA ARG A 42 -21.26 -3.11 5.11
C ARG A 42 -20.89 -1.99 6.06
N MET A 43 -19.69 -2.02 6.60
CA MET A 43 -19.15 -0.99 7.47
C MET A 43 -18.85 0.30 6.71
N LYS A 44 -18.76 1.41 7.43
CA LYS A 44 -18.47 2.74 6.88
C LYS A 44 -17.52 3.48 7.81
N GLY A 45 -16.86 4.51 7.26
CA GLY A 45 -15.94 5.36 8.04
C GLY A 45 -14.75 4.57 8.57
N ASP A 46 -14.22 5.01 9.69
CA ASP A 46 -12.97 4.53 10.27
C ASP A 46 -13.04 3.06 10.67
N GLU A 47 -14.17 2.62 11.21
CA GLU A 47 -14.41 1.21 11.58
C GLU A 47 -14.18 0.25 10.41
N LYS A 48 -14.57 0.64 9.19
CA LYS A 48 -14.36 -0.18 7.99
C LYS A 48 -12.87 -0.43 7.74
N TYR A 49 -12.05 0.61 7.87
CA TYR A 49 -10.62 0.51 7.59
C TYR A 49 -9.88 -0.25 8.68
N GLU A 50 -10.24 -0.07 9.94
CA GLU A 50 -9.68 -0.83 11.06
C GLU A 50 -9.98 -2.33 10.91
N CYS A 51 -11.23 -2.70 10.64
CA CYS A 51 -11.60 -4.10 10.43
C CYS A 51 -11.00 -4.69 9.15
N ALA A 52 -10.85 -3.89 8.08
CA ALA A 52 -10.19 -4.33 6.86
C ALA A 52 -8.70 -4.62 7.09
N GLU A 53 -8.00 -3.77 7.85
CA GLU A 53 -6.59 -3.98 8.20
C GLU A 53 -6.43 -5.28 9.00
N MET A 54 -7.28 -5.50 10.01
CA MET A 54 -7.26 -6.76 10.78
C MET A 54 -7.45 -7.98 9.88
N LEU A 55 -8.43 -7.94 8.97
CA LEU A 55 -8.71 -9.05 8.05
C LEU A 55 -7.55 -9.29 7.07
N ILE A 56 -6.89 -8.23 6.59
CA ILE A 56 -5.71 -8.35 5.73
C ILE A 56 -4.58 -9.03 6.50
N ARG A 57 -4.30 -8.62 7.74
CA ARG A 57 -3.27 -9.24 8.59
C ARG A 57 -3.53 -10.74 8.76
N GLU A 58 -4.76 -11.11 9.10
CA GLU A 58 -5.14 -12.53 9.22
C GLU A 58 -4.93 -13.32 7.93
N TYR A 59 -5.30 -12.74 6.77
CA TYR A 59 -5.04 -13.41 5.49
C TYR A 59 -3.54 -13.53 5.17
N LEU A 60 -2.74 -12.56 5.55
CA LEU A 60 -1.28 -12.63 5.38
C LEU A 60 -0.67 -13.69 6.32
N ASP A 61 -1.16 -13.78 7.55
CA ASP A 61 -0.68 -14.74 8.56
C ASP A 61 -0.98 -16.20 8.17
N ILE A 62 -2.07 -16.43 7.43
CA ILE A 62 -2.41 -17.76 6.90
C ILE A 62 -1.99 -17.96 5.43
N GLU A 63 -1.13 -17.09 4.89
CA GLU A 63 -0.57 -17.15 3.53
C GLU A 63 -1.60 -17.07 2.40
N GLU A 64 -2.80 -16.52 2.67
CA GLU A 64 -3.87 -16.29 1.69
C GLU A 64 -3.71 -14.93 1.01
N PHE A 65 -2.56 -14.71 0.37
CA PHE A 65 -2.13 -13.41 -0.18
C PHE A 65 -3.13 -12.79 -1.15
N ASP A 66 -3.71 -13.59 -2.05
CA ASP A 66 -4.71 -13.11 -3.01
C ASP A 66 -5.97 -12.57 -2.33
N LYS A 67 -6.35 -13.14 -1.18
CA LYS A 67 -7.48 -12.65 -0.39
C LYS A 67 -7.13 -11.35 0.33
N ALA A 68 -5.91 -11.23 0.86
CA ALA A 68 -5.43 -9.99 1.45
C ALA A 68 -5.47 -8.84 0.42
N VAL A 69 -4.93 -9.08 -0.78
CA VAL A 69 -4.98 -8.13 -1.90
C VAL A 69 -6.42 -7.81 -2.30
N TYR A 70 -7.29 -8.83 -2.37
CA TYR A 70 -8.71 -8.62 -2.69
C TYR A 70 -9.44 -7.72 -1.68
N VAL A 71 -9.16 -7.87 -0.38
CA VAL A 71 -9.74 -6.97 0.64
C VAL A 71 -9.30 -5.53 0.36
N TYR A 72 -8.03 -5.31 0.13
CA TYR A 72 -7.48 -3.99 -0.15
C TYR A 72 -8.05 -3.35 -1.41
N GLU A 73 -8.04 -4.07 -2.53
CA GLU A 73 -8.40 -3.52 -3.83
C GLU A 73 -9.92 -3.50 -4.10
N LYS A 74 -10.67 -4.43 -3.57
CA LYS A 74 -12.08 -4.65 -3.96
C LYS A 74 -13.08 -4.43 -2.82
N ILE A 75 -12.67 -4.57 -1.57
CA ILE A 75 -13.55 -4.32 -0.43
C ILE A 75 -13.42 -2.88 0.06
N THR A 76 -12.21 -2.33 0.01
CA THR A 76 -11.90 -0.95 0.40
C THR A 76 -11.34 -0.10 -0.74
N PRO A 77 -11.93 -0.08 -1.94
CA PRO A 77 -11.39 0.63 -3.09
C PRO A 77 -11.40 2.16 -2.92
N GLU A 78 -12.17 2.65 -1.96
CA GLU A 78 -12.31 4.08 -1.64
C GLU A 78 -11.19 4.65 -0.75
N HIS A 79 -10.25 3.84 -0.33
CA HIS A 79 -9.07 4.34 0.38
C HIS A 79 -8.30 5.31 -0.48
N CYS A 80 -8.34 6.53 -0.38
CA CYS A 80 -7.73 7.55 -1.22
C CYS A 80 -8.35 7.78 -2.61
N SER A 81 -9.56 7.27 -2.88
CA SER A 81 -10.21 7.46 -4.19
C SER A 81 -10.75 8.87 -4.40
N ASN A 82 -10.49 9.80 -3.50
CA ASN A 82 -11.13 11.13 -3.55
C ASN A 82 -10.40 12.07 -4.48
N SER A 83 -10.04 11.63 -5.66
CA SER A 83 -9.70 12.56 -6.74
C SER A 83 -9.49 11.82 -8.04
N ASN A 84 -9.69 12.53 -9.14
CA ASN A 84 -9.11 12.28 -10.45
C ASN A 84 -7.56 12.18 -10.42
N MET A 85 -6.94 12.12 -9.26
CA MET A 85 -5.52 11.88 -9.09
C MET A 85 -5.28 10.37 -9.08
N ARG A 86 -4.57 9.90 -10.09
CA ARG A 86 -4.07 8.52 -10.24
C ARG A 86 -3.08 8.10 -9.15
N TRP A 87 -2.97 8.87 -8.05
CA TRP A 87 -1.92 8.72 -7.05
C TRP A 87 -2.55 8.82 -5.68
N PRO A 88 -2.39 7.84 -4.81
CA PRO A 88 -2.64 8.04 -3.39
C PRO A 88 -1.73 9.17 -2.95
N SER A 89 -2.29 10.33 -2.73
CA SER A 89 -1.55 11.45 -2.18
C SER A 89 -1.43 11.24 -0.68
N LEU A 90 -0.31 11.65 -0.12
CA LEU A 90 -0.15 11.86 1.33
C LEU A 90 -1.20 12.83 1.91
N TYR A 91 -2.01 13.44 1.05
CA TYR A 91 -3.19 14.25 1.38
C TYR A 91 -4.42 13.44 1.81
N CYS A 92 -4.39 12.11 1.80
CA CYS A 92 -5.44 11.32 2.44
C CYS A 92 -5.33 11.48 3.95
N HIS A 93 -5.81 12.62 4.44
CA HIS A 93 -5.92 12.88 5.87
C HIS A 93 -7.08 12.06 6.44
N GLY A 94 -6.81 11.23 7.40
CA GLY A 94 -7.81 10.42 8.09
C GLY A 94 -7.48 8.94 8.13
N ALA A 95 -8.40 8.13 8.66
CA ALA A 95 -8.20 6.70 8.84
C ALA A 95 -7.90 5.96 7.53
N SER A 96 -8.49 6.39 6.40
CA SER A 96 -8.22 5.80 5.08
C SER A 96 -6.77 5.99 4.63
N GLY A 97 -6.17 7.14 4.91
CA GLY A 97 -4.76 7.40 4.57
C GLY A 97 -3.80 6.59 5.45
N GLN A 98 -4.07 6.51 6.75
CA GLN A 98 -3.29 5.67 7.66
C GLN A 98 -3.40 4.19 7.29
N TYR A 99 -4.60 3.72 6.99
CA TYR A 99 -4.84 2.37 6.49
C TYR A 99 -4.00 2.04 5.26
N GLU A 100 -3.97 2.91 4.26
CA GLU A 100 -3.19 2.69 3.06
C GLU A 100 -1.69 2.58 3.35
N ILE A 101 -1.15 3.47 4.16
CA ILE A 101 0.27 3.45 4.57
C ILE A 101 0.61 2.12 5.26
N VAL A 102 -0.23 1.70 6.20
CA VAL A 102 0.00 0.46 6.96
C VAL A 102 -0.10 -0.76 6.06
N VAL A 103 -1.17 -0.87 5.26
CA VAL A 103 -1.42 -2.05 4.41
C VAL A 103 -0.37 -2.19 3.31
N THR A 104 0.00 -1.09 2.64
CA THR A 104 1.07 -1.15 1.62
C THR A 104 2.42 -1.49 2.23
N ALA A 105 2.72 -1.06 3.45
CA ALA A 105 3.92 -1.47 4.17
C ALA A 105 3.92 -2.96 4.51
N LEU A 106 2.76 -3.51 4.92
CA LEU A 106 2.60 -4.95 5.16
C LEU A 106 2.83 -5.75 3.88
N PHE A 107 2.19 -5.37 2.78
CA PHE A 107 2.37 -6.04 1.49
C PHE A 107 3.82 -6.01 1.03
N ARG A 108 4.49 -4.86 1.11
CA ARG A 108 5.92 -4.76 0.78
C ARG A 108 6.76 -5.75 1.57
N LYS A 109 6.55 -5.80 2.89
CA LYS A 109 7.28 -6.73 3.76
C LYS A 109 7.06 -8.17 3.33
N VAL A 110 5.82 -8.62 3.24
CA VAL A 110 5.48 -10.01 2.92
C VAL A 110 5.95 -10.38 1.51
N PHE A 111 5.70 -9.55 0.50
CA PHE A 111 6.11 -9.83 -0.87
C PHE A 111 7.65 -9.80 -1.04
N THR A 112 8.36 -9.02 -0.23
CA THR A 112 9.83 -9.10 -0.17
C THR A 112 10.29 -10.46 0.37
N GLU A 113 9.68 -10.93 1.45
CA GLU A 113 10.03 -12.20 2.09
C GLU A 113 9.77 -13.41 1.17
N ILE A 114 8.70 -13.38 0.38
CA ILE A 114 8.40 -14.47 -0.58
C ILE A 114 9.05 -14.28 -1.96
N GLY A 115 9.76 -13.18 -2.20
CA GLY A 115 10.47 -12.91 -3.45
C GLY A 115 9.58 -12.44 -4.62
N ASP A 116 8.33 -11.99 -4.36
CA ASP A 116 7.47 -11.39 -5.39
C ASP A 116 7.77 -9.89 -5.54
N TYR A 117 8.90 -9.59 -6.17
CA TYR A 117 9.41 -8.21 -6.30
C TYR A 117 8.55 -7.33 -7.20
N ASP A 118 7.74 -7.90 -8.08
CA ASP A 118 6.79 -7.15 -8.89
C ASP A 118 5.66 -6.57 -8.02
N LYS A 119 5.16 -7.35 -7.07
CA LYS A 119 4.23 -6.83 -6.06
C LYS A 119 4.90 -5.86 -5.08
N VAL A 120 6.15 -6.11 -4.66
CA VAL A 120 6.91 -5.14 -3.86
C VAL A 120 6.97 -3.80 -4.57
N TRP A 121 7.26 -3.77 -5.87
CA TRP A 121 7.25 -2.55 -6.66
C TRP A 121 5.87 -1.92 -6.71
N GLN A 122 4.84 -2.69 -7.03
CA GLN A 122 3.46 -2.23 -7.13
C GLN A 122 3.00 -1.45 -5.89
N TYR A 123 3.30 -1.99 -4.69
CA TYR A 123 2.89 -1.37 -3.41
C TYR A 123 3.90 -0.38 -2.84
N SER A 124 5.00 -0.12 -3.52
CA SER A 124 6.05 0.81 -3.07
C SER A 124 6.12 2.09 -3.87
N VAL A 125 5.73 2.05 -5.13
CA VAL A 125 5.69 3.22 -6.01
C VAL A 125 4.89 4.36 -5.40
N TRP A 126 3.87 4.04 -4.65
CA TRP A 126 3.01 5.00 -3.96
C TRP A 126 3.66 5.66 -2.75
N ALA A 127 4.46 4.90 -1.99
CA ALA A 127 5.10 5.42 -0.79
C ALA A 127 6.27 6.39 -1.08
N ALA A 128 6.76 6.39 -2.30
CA ALA A 128 7.84 7.30 -2.73
C ALA A 128 7.32 8.64 -3.27
N ASN A 129 6.01 8.81 -3.41
CA ASN A 129 5.42 10.08 -3.77
C ASN A 129 5.16 10.89 -2.49
N ASP A 130 5.81 12.02 -2.36
CA ASP A 130 5.48 13.02 -1.34
C ASP A 130 4.46 14.05 -1.86
N ASP A 131 4.09 14.99 -0.99
CA ASP A 131 3.15 16.06 -1.30
C ASP A 131 3.59 16.97 -2.46
N SER A 132 4.88 16.98 -2.78
CA SER A 132 5.45 17.79 -3.86
C SER A 132 5.39 17.10 -5.23
N GLY A 133 4.96 15.83 -5.28
CA GLY A 133 4.87 15.05 -6.51
C GLY A 133 5.92 13.95 -6.61
N TYR A 134 6.60 13.86 -7.76
CA TYR A 134 7.59 12.82 -7.99
C TYR A 134 8.88 13.04 -7.19
N ASN A 135 9.20 12.12 -6.30
CA ASN A 135 10.42 12.14 -5.51
C ASN A 135 11.44 11.13 -6.08
N ALA A 136 12.23 11.56 -7.06
CA ALA A 136 13.24 10.73 -7.71
C ALA A 136 14.30 10.16 -6.73
N PRO A 137 14.82 10.92 -5.73
CA PRO A 137 15.68 10.36 -4.69
C PRO A 137 15.05 9.21 -3.90
N ALA A 138 13.78 9.32 -3.53
CA ALA A 138 13.07 8.26 -2.81
C ALA A 138 12.88 7.01 -3.68
N TYR A 139 12.57 7.17 -4.97
CA TYR A 139 12.51 6.05 -5.91
C TYR A 139 13.85 5.35 -6.08
N TYR A 140 14.91 6.13 -6.24
CA TYR A 140 16.26 5.58 -6.36
C TYR A 140 16.68 4.80 -5.12
N LYS A 141 16.43 5.37 -3.93
CA LYS A 141 16.68 4.70 -2.66
C LYS A 141 15.92 3.39 -2.57
N PHE A 142 14.62 3.43 -2.89
CA PHE A 142 13.78 2.25 -2.86
C PHE A 142 14.24 1.16 -3.84
N MET A 143 14.55 1.50 -5.11
CA MET A 143 15.09 0.53 -6.06
C MET A 143 16.41 -0.06 -5.58
N SER A 144 17.28 0.75 -4.99
CA SER A 144 18.55 0.29 -4.43
C SER A 144 18.34 -0.72 -3.31
N GLU A 145 17.39 -0.48 -2.41
CA GLU A 145 17.05 -1.36 -1.30
C GLU A 145 16.52 -2.72 -1.79
N VAL A 146 15.61 -2.73 -2.79
CA VAL A 146 15.10 -3.95 -3.39
C VAL A 146 16.21 -4.74 -4.09
N ILE A 147 17.03 -4.09 -4.90
CA ILE A 147 18.17 -4.73 -5.59
C ILE A 147 19.15 -5.32 -4.56
N LEU A 148 19.50 -4.61 -3.50
CA LEU A 148 20.36 -5.13 -2.44
C LEU A 148 19.75 -6.33 -1.74
N HIS A 149 18.45 -6.32 -1.50
CA HIS A 149 17.75 -7.46 -0.93
C HIS A 149 17.84 -8.67 -1.88
N ILE A 150 17.51 -8.51 -3.17
CA ILE A 150 17.63 -9.59 -4.16
C ILE A 150 19.07 -10.13 -4.22
N LEU A 151 20.07 -9.26 -4.24
CA LEU A 151 21.48 -9.68 -4.23
C LEU A 151 21.86 -10.44 -2.96
N SER A 152 21.26 -10.12 -1.81
CA SER A 152 21.49 -10.86 -0.56
C SER A 152 20.99 -12.30 -0.60
N THR A 153 20.00 -12.60 -1.47
CA THR A 153 19.53 -13.98 -1.72
C THR A 153 20.43 -14.73 -2.72
N GLY A 154 21.38 -14.05 -3.35
CA GLY A 154 22.27 -14.62 -4.38
C GLY A 154 21.72 -14.62 -5.79
N ASP A 155 20.53 -14.06 -6.02
CA ASP A 155 19.89 -14.03 -7.34
C ASP A 155 20.27 -12.77 -8.14
N LYS A 156 21.48 -12.76 -8.66
CA LYS A 156 21.98 -11.68 -9.50
C LYS A 156 21.16 -11.50 -10.80
N ALA A 157 20.63 -12.59 -11.35
CA ALA A 157 19.82 -12.54 -12.57
C ALA A 157 18.50 -11.80 -12.32
N GLU A 158 17.86 -12.06 -11.19
CA GLU A 158 16.65 -11.36 -10.78
C GLU A 158 16.92 -9.87 -10.49
N ALA A 159 18.05 -9.52 -9.88
CA ALA A 159 18.44 -8.13 -9.68
C ALA A 159 18.56 -7.38 -11.03
N PHE A 160 19.13 -8.00 -12.05
CA PHE A 160 19.17 -7.45 -13.42
C PHE A 160 17.78 -7.37 -14.05
N ARG A 161 16.94 -8.38 -13.89
CA ARG A 161 15.57 -8.37 -14.38
C ARG A 161 14.80 -7.20 -13.77
N PHE A 162 14.86 -7.05 -12.45
CA PHE A 162 14.17 -5.99 -11.72
C PHE A 162 14.66 -4.61 -12.17
N LEU A 163 15.98 -4.38 -12.25
CA LEU A 163 16.54 -3.14 -12.75
C LEU A 163 16.02 -2.82 -14.15
N ASN A 164 16.14 -3.77 -15.09
CA ASN A 164 15.78 -3.53 -16.50
C ASN A 164 14.27 -3.34 -16.69
N HIS A 165 13.44 -3.95 -15.82
CA HIS A 165 12.00 -3.83 -15.90
C HIS A 165 11.49 -2.48 -15.36
N TYR A 166 12.11 -1.96 -14.30
CA TYR A 166 11.56 -0.81 -13.58
C TYR A 166 12.35 0.49 -13.76
N VAL A 167 13.58 0.46 -14.23
CA VAL A 167 14.41 1.67 -14.36
C VAL A 167 13.80 2.71 -15.30
N PHE A 168 13.08 2.29 -16.33
CA PHE A 168 12.46 3.22 -17.28
C PHE A 168 11.35 4.08 -16.65
N TRP A 169 10.84 3.72 -15.48
CA TRP A 169 9.90 4.56 -14.73
C TRP A 169 10.51 5.91 -14.33
N PHE A 170 11.82 6.01 -14.30
CA PHE A 170 12.49 7.29 -14.15
C PHE A 170 12.28 8.19 -15.39
N ASP A 171 12.11 7.62 -16.59
CA ASP A 171 11.87 8.37 -17.83
C ASP A 171 10.39 8.61 -18.13
N VAL A 172 9.52 7.65 -17.88
CA VAL A 172 8.09 7.73 -18.23
C VAL A 172 7.38 8.91 -17.58
N ARG A 173 7.91 9.44 -16.51
CA ARG A 173 7.38 10.66 -15.87
C ARG A 173 8.01 11.94 -16.37
N VAL A 174 9.10 11.87 -17.13
CA VAL A 174 9.77 13.02 -17.75
C VAL A 174 8.84 13.69 -18.75
N ASP A 175 8.19 12.91 -19.63
CA ASP A 175 7.40 13.45 -20.74
C ASP A 175 6.13 14.18 -20.30
N ASN A 176 5.61 13.88 -19.12
CA ASN A 176 4.40 14.51 -18.59
C ASN A 176 4.64 15.68 -17.63
N ASN A 177 5.88 15.93 -17.22
CA ASN A 177 6.20 16.97 -16.25
C ASN A 177 7.59 17.59 -16.50
N THR A 178 7.73 18.29 -17.60
CA THR A 178 8.95 18.98 -18.06
C THR A 178 9.54 19.97 -17.04
N TYR A 179 8.87 20.24 -15.95
CA TYR A 179 9.29 21.22 -14.95
C TYR A 179 10.34 20.74 -13.95
N TYR A 180 10.45 19.41 -13.70
CA TYR A 180 11.28 18.88 -12.61
C TYR A 180 12.65 18.34 -13.03
N TYR A 181 12.90 18.14 -14.31
CA TYR A 181 14.10 17.43 -14.79
C TYR A 181 15.34 18.30 -14.99
N GLY A 182 15.20 19.61 -15.16
CA GLY A 182 16.34 20.49 -15.17
C GLY A 182 17.08 20.57 -13.84
N GLU A 183 16.41 20.14 -12.76
CA GLU A 183 16.95 20.26 -11.40
C GLU A 183 17.68 19.00 -10.89
N TYR A 184 17.44 17.81 -11.50
CA TYR A 184 18.00 16.53 -11.01
C TYR A 184 18.55 15.63 -12.13
N PRO A 185 19.57 16.06 -12.88
CA PRO A 185 20.14 15.25 -13.97
C PRO A 185 20.71 13.91 -13.49
N GLU A 186 21.06 13.80 -12.22
CA GLU A 186 21.56 12.58 -11.59
C GLU A 186 20.52 11.46 -11.46
N PHE A 187 19.24 11.76 -11.68
CA PHE A 187 18.13 10.80 -11.65
C PHE A 187 17.54 10.53 -13.05
N HIS A 188 18.20 10.91 -14.13
CA HIS A 188 17.86 10.40 -15.44
C HIS A 188 18.02 8.87 -15.51
N CYS A 189 17.13 8.20 -16.23
CA CYS A 189 17.09 6.76 -16.35
C CYS A 189 18.46 6.13 -16.64
N GLU A 190 19.21 6.66 -17.60
CA GLU A 190 20.54 6.14 -17.95
C GLU A 190 21.55 6.28 -16.80
N VAL A 191 21.50 7.39 -16.07
CA VAL A 191 22.39 7.62 -14.91
C VAL A 191 22.01 6.68 -13.77
N VAL A 192 20.72 6.54 -13.48
CA VAL A 192 20.20 5.60 -12.48
C VAL A 192 20.55 4.18 -12.86
N ARG A 193 20.33 3.79 -14.14
CA ARG A 193 20.70 2.47 -14.67
C ARG A 193 22.17 2.19 -14.43
N SER A 194 23.05 3.10 -14.81
CA SER A 194 24.50 2.93 -14.65
C SER A 194 24.93 2.77 -13.19
N LYS A 195 24.34 3.55 -12.29
CA LYS A 195 24.63 3.46 -10.84
C LYS A 195 24.18 2.13 -10.26
N LEU A 196 22.95 1.69 -10.57
CA LEU A 196 22.38 0.43 -10.06
C LEU A 196 23.01 -0.80 -10.72
N GLN A 197 23.37 -0.71 -12.01
CA GLN A 197 24.15 -1.73 -12.69
C GLN A 197 25.52 -1.91 -12.00
N ALA A 198 26.24 -0.82 -11.73
CA ALA A 198 27.52 -0.88 -11.02
C ALA A 198 27.37 -1.46 -9.59
N LEU A 199 26.22 -1.27 -8.95
CA LEU A 199 25.90 -1.91 -7.67
C LEU A 199 25.80 -3.44 -7.83
N ILE A 200 25.05 -3.90 -8.84
CA ILE A 200 24.88 -5.33 -9.14
C ILE A 200 26.21 -6.00 -9.52
N ASP A 201 27.06 -5.30 -10.28
CA ASP A 201 28.33 -5.85 -10.75
C ASP A 201 29.34 -6.10 -9.63
N ARG A 202 29.22 -5.39 -8.52
CA ARG A 202 30.10 -5.54 -7.34
C ARG A 202 29.78 -6.78 -6.49
N TYR A 203 28.59 -7.35 -6.64
CA TYR A 203 28.16 -8.58 -6.00
C TYR A 203 28.40 -9.79 -6.93
#